data_eb261b82a63c07a7d84a97b1b5c84e88
#
_entry.id   eb261b82a63c07a7d84a97b1b5c84e88
#
_cell.length_a   1.000
_cell.length_b   1.000
_cell.length_c   1.000
_cell.angle_alpha   90.00
_cell.angle_beta   90.00
_cell.angle_gamma   90.00
#
_symmetry.space_group_name_H-M   'P 1'
#
loop_
_entity.id
_entity.type
_entity.pdbx_description
1 polymer ?
#
loop_
_entity_poly.entity_id
_entity_poly.type
_entity_poly.pdbx_seq_one_letter_code
_entity_poly.pdbx_strand_id
1 'polypeptide(L)'
;MTCSGAVPVFTGSSIRQPVCGSIHETRQLFLTGRSTVAAHVRNVLDAIRDTDPEIGAFVAVAGDGALREADAADRMIRTVGEAAFRERPLLGVPVSVKDLIQTRDLPTRRGSLLPNRRAAADAPAVARLRAAGAIVVGKTTTSEYGWSASTVNRLAGPTRNPWAPDRTAGGSSGGSAAAVAAGLCAASIGTDGAGSVRIPAAFCGVVGFKPSFARIPYVPPCADRLAHVGPLARSVADVADLMAVLTGPDQRDPDSSTGPLASRAAPASLRIGWLEFPGTSDEVRGVTEAVPSVLTGLGHRVERIEVPFADPYAALVDVVAAAEADGTAPEDEHLCDEGRLAVVRYGRSLTGAAVIRAEEVRMTLRATLAAVMERYDLLAMATVPIEPFDADAVAPPWAADPADLLWLAWSPATYPFNITGQPALSLPAGLTSRGLPVGLQLVGRPGDDDLVLRLAARVESELAHTMLPSGCESQGGR
;
A
#
# COMPACT_ATOMS: atom_id res chain seq x y z
N MET A 1 30.55 13.22 -9.19
CA MET A 1 29.31 13.18 -9.99
C MET A 1 28.66 11.87 -9.68
N THR A 2 27.71 11.89 -8.76
CA THR A 2 26.96 10.69 -8.33
C THR A 2 25.83 10.48 -9.33
N CYS A 3 25.86 9.37 -10.06
CA CYS A 3 24.72 8.91 -10.85
C CYS A 3 23.59 8.58 -9.87
N SER A 4 22.59 9.44 -9.80
CA SER A 4 21.31 9.18 -9.18
C SER A 4 20.66 8.06 -10.02
N GLY A 5 20.52 6.85 -9.44
CA GLY A 5 19.78 5.75 -10.01
C GLY A 5 18.27 6.05 -9.96
N ALA A 6 17.81 6.97 -10.78
CA ALA A 6 16.40 7.15 -11.01
C ALA A 6 15.90 5.93 -11.80
N VAL A 7 15.03 5.12 -11.21
CA VAL A 7 14.19 4.17 -11.93
C VAL A 7 13.58 4.94 -13.10
N PRO A 8 13.71 4.46 -14.36
CA PRO A 8 13.15 5.17 -15.49
C PRO A 8 11.64 5.25 -15.34
N VAL A 9 11.16 6.43 -15.02
CA VAL A 9 9.74 6.73 -14.98
C VAL A 9 9.30 6.98 -16.42
N PHE A 10 8.59 6.01 -16.99
CA PHE A 10 7.65 6.16 -18.10
C PHE A 10 8.18 6.59 -19.48
N THR A 11 8.12 5.67 -20.45
CA THR A 11 8.15 5.96 -21.90
C THR A 11 6.73 6.08 -22.50
N GLY A 12 5.79 6.65 -21.76
CA GLY A 12 4.48 7.07 -22.27
C GLY A 12 4.48 8.57 -22.51
N SER A 13 3.99 9.02 -23.62
CA SER A 13 4.13 10.37 -24.18
C SER A 13 3.50 11.53 -23.41
N SER A 14 3.20 11.42 -22.11
CA SER A 14 2.52 12.48 -21.34
C SER A 14 2.89 12.61 -19.85
N ILE A 15 3.76 11.80 -19.26
CA ILE A 15 4.08 11.94 -17.85
C ILE A 15 5.30 12.83 -17.66
N ARG A 16 5.07 14.01 -17.07
CA ARG A 16 6.10 14.97 -16.65
C ARG A 16 7.01 14.32 -15.61
N GLN A 17 8.26 14.79 -15.50
CA GLN A 17 9.17 14.34 -14.43
C GLN A 17 8.48 14.47 -13.06
N PRO A 18 8.63 13.46 -12.15
CA PRO A 18 8.00 13.50 -10.85
C PRO A 18 8.44 14.77 -10.10
N VAL A 19 7.45 15.54 -9.64
CA VAL A 19 7.70 16.80 -8.90
C VAL A 19 8.25 16.49 -7.50
N CYS A 20 7.81 15.37 -6.92
CA CYS A 20 8.22 14.92 -5.61
C CYS A 20 9.15 13.70 -5.74
N GLY A 21 10.39 13.82 -5.28
CA GLY A 21 11.36 12.73 -5.16
C GLY A 21 11.06 11.78 -4.00
N SER A 22 12.03 10.89 -3.67
CA SER A 22 12.01 10.09 -2.44
C SER A 22 12.03 10.98 -1.19
N ILE A 23 11.76 10.40 -0.02
CA ILE A 23 11.90 11.11 1.27
C ILE A 23 13.32 11.64 1.42
N HIS A 24 14.32 10.81 1.09
CA HIS A 24 15.72 11.20 1.15
C HIS A 24 16.03 12.37 0.20
N GLU A 25 15.63 12.29 -1.07
CA GLU A 25 15.87 13.34 -2.06
C GLU A 25 15.18 14.66 -1.66
N THR A 26 13.95 14.59 -1.16
CA THR A 26 13.19 15.73 -0.67
C THR A 26 13.91 16.41 0.49
N ARG A 27 14.42 15.66 1.47
CA ARG A 27 15.21 16.20 2.58
C ARG A 27 16.51 16.84 2.09
N GLN A 28 17.18 16.24 1.11
CA GLN A 28 18.40 16.82 0.52
C GLN A 28 18.15 18.16 -0.18
N LEU A 29 16.99 18.38 -0.79
CA LEU A 29 16.63 19.68 -1.35
C LEU A 29 16.67 20.79 -0.29
N PHE A 30 16.18 20.51 0.92
CA PHE A 30 16.10 21.46 2.01
C PHE A 30 17.45 21.63 2.72
N LEU A 31 18.17 20.53 2.98
CA LEU A 31 19.50 20.56 3.61
C LEU A 31 20.53 21.33 2.79
N THR A 32 20.46 21.21 1.46
CA THR A 32 21.40 21.90 0.55
C THR A 32 20.93 23.30 0.14
N GLY A 33 19.74 23.74 0.60
CA GLY A 33 19.18 25.04 0.24
C GLY A 33 18.77 25.16 -1.23
N ARG A 34 18.67 24.04 -1.97
CA ARG A 34 18.20 24.02 -3.37
C ARG A 34 16.72 24.35 -3.51
N SER A 35 15.95 24.17 -2.44
CA SER A 35 14.55 24.60 -2.34
C SER A 35 14.20 24.92 -0.90
N THR A 36 13.21 25.78 -0.69
CA THR A 36 12.50 25.89 0.58
C THR A 36 11.37 24.87 0.64
N VAL A 37 10.93 24.52 1.86
CA VAL A 37 9.78 23.63 2.05
C VAL A 37 8.52 24.23 1.42
N ALA A 38 8.29 25.53 1.63
CA ALA A 38 7.13 26.23 1.07
C ALA A 38 7.11 26.24 -0.47
N ALA A 39 8.27 26.44 -1.11
CA ALA A 39 8.39 26.39 -2.57
C ALA A 39 8.13 24.97 -3.10
N HIS A 40 8.69 23.95 -2.44
CA HIS A 40 8.50 22.56 -2.83
C HIS A 40 7.04 22.11 -2.69
N VAL A 41 6.40 22.40 -1.54
CA VAL A 41 4.99 22.05 -1.30
C VAL A 41 4.07 22.77 -2.29
N ARG A 42 4.37 24.03 -2.64
CA ARG A 42 3.61 24.75 -3.69
C ARG A 42 3.69 24.04 -5.03
N ASN A 43 4.90 23.64 -5.44
CA ASN A 43 5.09 22.89 -6.69
C ASN A 43 4.32 21.56 -6.69
N VAL A 44 4.27 20.86 -5.54
CA VAL A 44 3.48 19.62 -5.38
C VAL A 44 1.99 19.90 -5.51
N LEU A 45 1.47 20.96 -4.87
CA LEU A 45 0.05 21.34 -4.96
C LEU A 45 -0.33 21.77 -6.39
N ASP A 46 0.56 22.48 -7.08
CA ASP A 46 0.37 22.84 -8.49
C ASP A 46 0.38 21.60 -9.39
N ALA A 47 1.29 20.65 -9.16
CA ALA A 47 1.31 19.38 -9.89
C ALA A 47 0.05 18.54 -9.65
N ILE A 48 -0.47 18.49 -8.42
CA ILE A 48 -1.75 17.83 -8.13
C ILE A 48 -2.87 18.49 -8.94
N ARG A 49 -2.99 19.82 -8.91
CA ARG A 49 -4.01 20.53 -9.66
C ARG A 49 -3.96 20.24 -11.16
N ASP A 50 -2.74 20.17 -11.74
CA ASP A 50 -2.53 20.07 -13.17
C ASP A 50 -2.58 18.62 -13.70
N THR A 51 -2.28 17.61 -12.85
CA THR A 51 -2.14 16.20 -13.26
C THR A 51 -3.29 15.33 -12.75
N ASP A 52 -3.79 15.59 -11.55
CA ASP A 52 -4.79 14.73 -10.91
C ASP A 52 -6.13 14.63 -11.64
N PRO A 53 -6.61 15.63 -12.41
CA PRO A 53 -7.82 15.47 -13.22
C PRO A 53 -7.79 14.29 -14.21
N GLU A 54 -6.60 13.85 -14.66
CA GLU A 54 -6.44 12.68 -15.54
C GLU A 54 -6.31 11.37 -14.78
N ILE A 55 -5.90 11.42 -13.50
CA ILE A 55 -5.62 10.24 -12.66
C ILE A 55 -6.78 9.95 -11.69
N GLY A 56 -7.34 10.97 -11.07
CA GLY A 56 -8.37 10.84 -10.02
C GLY A 56 -7.82 10.23 -8.72
N ALA A 57 -6.58 10.60 -8.34
CA ALA A 57 -5.95 10.08 -7.13
C ALA A 57 -6.37 10.80 -5.86
N PHE A 58 -6.82 12.06 -5.94
CA PHE A 58 -7.20 12.87 -4.78
C PHE A 58 -8.70 13.14 -4.71
N VAL A 59 -9.28 13.05 -3.51
CA VAL A 59 -10.67 13.45 -3.21
C VAL A 59 -10.74 14.76 -2.45
N ALA A 60 -9.64 15.18 -1.83
CA ALA A 60 -9.47 16.48 -1.19
C ALA A 60 -8.00 16.89 -1.13
N VAL A 61 -7.72 18.16 -1.39
CA VAL A 61 -6.38 18.75 -1.36
C VAL A 61 -6.27 19.74 -0.21
N ALA A 62 -5.15 19.73 0.52
CA ALA A 62 -4.98 20.53 1.76
C ALA A 62 -4.74 22.02 1.51
N GLY A 63 -4.34 22.44 0.30
CA GLY A 63 -4.18 23.83 -0.11
C GLY A 63 -3.42 24.70 0.90
N ASP A 64 -4.07 25.78 1.38
CA ASP A 64 -3.46 26.74 2.32
C ASP A 64 -2.99 26.11 3.64
N GLY A 65 -3.63 25.01 4.07
CA GLY A 65 -3.23 24.29 5.27
C GLY A 65 -1.80 23.73 5.14
N ALA A 66 -1.52 23.06 4.03
CA ALA A 66 -0.20 22.51 3.73
C ALA A 66 0.86 23.62 3.59
N LEU A 67 0.50 24.77 2.96
CA LEU A 67 1.43 25.89 2.83
C LEU A 67 1.77 26.54 4.18
N ARG A 68 0.80 26.66 5.10
CA ARG A 68 1.08 27.17 6.47
C ARG A 68 2.03 26.22 7.24
N GLU A 69 1.85 24.90 7.11
CA GLU A 69 2.77 23.91 7.71
C GLU A 69 4.15 24.00 7.08
N ALA A 70 4.26 24.20 5.75
CA ALA A 70 5.50 24.38 5.04
C ALA A 70 6.27 25.64 5.48
N ASP A 71 5.58 26.77 5.63
CA ASP A 71 6.18 28.00 6.18
C ASP A 71 6.70 27.80 7.62
N ALA A 72 5.99 27.02 8.43
CA ALA A 72 6.44 26.69 9.79
C ALA A 72 7.70 25.82 9.77
N ALA A 73 7.77 24.84 8.86
CA ALA A 73 8.95 24.01 8.66
C ALA A 73 10.17 24.84 8.20
N ASP A 74 9.98 25.79 7.26
CA ASP A 74 11.04 26.72 6.85
C ASP A 74 11.55 27.60 8.00
N ARG A 75 10.65 28.07 8.88
CA ARG A 75 11.05 28.81 10.08
C ARG A 75 11.88 27.94 11.01
N MET A 76 11.49 26.69 11.24
CA MET A 76 12.23 25.75 12.09
C MET A 76 13.64 25.49 11.53
N ILE A 77 13.75 25.21 10.22
CA ILE A 77 15.04 24.98 9.55
C ILE A 77 15.96 26.21 9.71
N ARG A 78 15.45 27.44 9.52
CA ARG A 78 16.23 28.67 9.70
C ARG A 78 16.68 28.88 11.14
N THR A 79 15.91 28.40 12.14
CA THR A 79 16.23 28.64 13.57
C THR A 79 17.22 27.63 14.11
N VAL A 80 17.07 26.33 13.78
CA VAL A 80 17.88 25.25 14.40
C VAL A 80 18.75 24.48 13.39
N GLY A 81 18.69 24.83 12.10
CA GLY A 81 19.49 24.20 11.05
C GLY A 81 19.22 22.71 10.90
N GLU A 82 20.26 21.92 10.66
CA GLU A 82 20.17 20.47 10.48
C GLU A 82 19.59 19.72 11.68
N ALA A 83 19.62 20.30 12.89
CA ALA A 83 19.02 19.69 14.08
C ALA A 83 17.51 19.49 13.91
N ALA A 84 16.83 20.34 13.12
CA ALA A 84 15.41 20.20 12.79
C ALA A 84 15.08 18.81 12.22
N PHE A 85 15.95 18.27 11.37
CA PHE A 85 15.74 16.95 10.73
C PHE A 85 16.08 15.76 11.64
N ARG A 86 16.83 15.97 12.71
CA ARG A 86 17.01 14.94 13.76
C ARG A 86 15.79 14.85 14.67
N GLU A 87 15.20 16.01 15.01
CA GLU A 87 13.99 16.06 15.84
C GLU A 87 12.74 15.62 15.07
N ARG A 88 12.68 15.98 13.77
CA ARG A 88 11.55 15.68 12.88
C ARG A 88 12.05 15.03 11.59
N PRO A 89 12.19 13.71 11.57
CA PRO A 89 12.82 12.98 10.47
C PRO A 89 12.11 13.11 9.11
N LEU A 90 10.82 13.47 9.10
CA LEU A 90 10.01 13.73 7.90
C LEU A 90 9.73 15.23 7.68
N LEU A 91 10.55 16.13 8.27
CA LEU A 91 10.30 17.57 8.20
C LEU A 91 10.20 18.06 6.75
N GLY A 92 9.04 18.64 6.42
CA GLY A 92 8.75 19.18 5.10
C GLY A 92 8.38 18.16 4.02
N VAL A 93 8.41 16.87 4.31
CA VAL A 93 8.08 15.81 3.33
C VAL A 93 6.58 15.82 3.01
N PRO A 94 6.18 16.01 1.72
CA PRO A 94 4.78 15.93 1.32
C PRO A 94 4.28 14.49 1.34
N VAL A 95 3.21 14.25 2.10
CA VAL A 95 2.56 12.92 2.20
C VAL A 95 1.08 13.02 1.91
N SER A 96 0.49 11.96 1.37
CA SER A 96 -0.96 11.84 1.23
C SER A 96 -1.55 10.78 2.17
N VAL A 97 -2.86 10.86 2.40
CA VAL A 97 -3.56 10.00 3.37
C VAL A 97 -4.81 9.44 2.71
N LYS A 98 -4.94 8.11 2.67
CA LYS A 98 -6.15 7.44 2.17
C LYS A 98 -7.41 7.95 2.87
N ASP A 99 -8.48 8.12 2.10
CA ASP A 99 -9.73 8.70 2.61
C ASP A 99 -10.56 7.80 3.54
N LEU A 100 -10.00 6.69 4.00
CA LEU A 100 -10.50 5.90 5.13
C LEU A 100 -9.89 6.34 6.47
N ILE A 101 -8.69 6.93 6.46
CA ILE A 101 -7.94 7.30 7.65
C ILE A 101 -8.33 8.72 8.06
N GLN A 102 -8.74 8.89 9.31
CA GLN A 102 -9.24 10.16 9.82
C GLN A 102 -8.16 11.25 9.90
N THR A 103 -8.51 12.45 9.43
CA THR A 103 -7.73 13.67 9.58
C THR A 103 -8.62 14.77 10.17
N ARG A 104 -8.08 15.57 11.10
CA ARG A 104 -8.84 16.62 11.81
C ARG A 104 -9.23 17.79 10.92
N ASP A 105 -8.42 18.08 9.88
CA ASP A 105 -8.51 19.30 9.06
C ASP A 105 -9.11 19.05 7.66
N LEU A 106 -9.06 17.83 7.18
CA LEU A 106 -9.67 17.44 5.91
C LEU A 106 -10.85 16.47 6.16
N PRO A 107 -11.89 16.52 5.32
CA PRO A 107 -12.98 15.56 5.43
C PRO A 107 -12.50 14.13 5.18
N THR A 108 -13.09 13.18 5.89
CA THR A 108 -12.90 11.74 5.62
C THR A 108 -14.22 11.19 5.12
N ARG A 109 -14.36 11.08 3.80
CA ARG A 109 -15.61 10.71 3.11
C ARG A 109 -15.72 9.21 2.81
N ARG A 110 -14.64 8.49 2.92
CA ARG A 110 -14.57 7.03 2.75
C ARG A 110 -15.02 6.53 1.37
N GLY A 111 -14.84 7.36 0.32
CA GLY A 111 -15.31 7.04 -1.03
C GLY A 111 -16.82 6.91 -1.16
N SER A 112 -17.61 7.42 -0.19
CA SER A 112 -19.04 7.20 -0.06
C SER A 112 -19.87 8.47 -0.20
N LEU A 113 -21.08 8.33 -0.71
CA LEU A 113 -22.12 9.37 -0.70
C LEU A 113 -22.77 9.51 0.69
N LEU A 114 -22.55 8.55 1.59
CA LEU A 114 -23.04 8.64 2.97
C LEU A 114 -22.50 9.87 3.68
N PRO A 115 -23.32 10.53 4.53
CA PRO A 115 -22.87 11.67 5.28
C PRO A 115 -21.81 11.30 6.29
N ASN A 116 -20.60 11.81 6.11
CA ASN A 116 -19.47 11.58 7.01
C ASN A 116 -19.19 12.82 7.85
N ARG A 117 -19.11 12.64 9.16
CA ARG A 117 -18.74 13.72 10.07
C ARG A 117 -17.24 13.98 9.99
N ARG A 118 -16.86 15.25 10.08
CA ARG A 118 -15.43 15.59 10.24
C ARG A 118 -14.90 14.99 11.53
N ALA A 119 -13.73 14.35 11.47
CA ALA A 119 -13.09 13.79 12.64
C ALA A 119 -12.64 14.92 13.60
N ALA A 120 -12.81 14.71 14.90
CA ALA A 120 -12.35 15.65 15.92
C ALA A 120 -10.82 15.66 16.09
N ALA A 121 -10.16 14.58 15.72
CA ALA A 121 -8.71 14.38 15.84
C ALA A 121 -8.15 13.57 14.68
N ASP A 122 -6.84 13.66 14.49
CA ASP A 122 -6.11 12.81 13.58
C ASP A 122 -6.10 11.35 14.11
N ALA A 123 -6.16 10.38 13.19
CA ALA A 123 -5.83 8.99 13.48
C ALA A 123 -4.35 8.89 13.96
N PRO A 124 -3.97 7.87 14.76
CA PRO A 124 -2.62 7.75 15.30
C PRO A 124 -1.53 7.88 14.24
N ALA A 125 -1.68 7.21 13.11
CA ALA A 125 -0.72 7.26 12.03
C ALA A 125 -0.53 8.68 11.47
N VAL A 126 -1.62 9.45 11.29
CA VAL A 126 -1.55 10.85 10.82
C VAL A 126 -0.91 11.76 11.86
N ALA A 127 -1.28 11.59 13.14
CA ALA A 127 -0.70 12.36 14.22
C ALA A 127 0.82 12.16 14.32
N ARG A 128 1.30 10.92 14.14
CA ARG A 128 2.72 10.58 14.13
C ARG A 128 3.46 11.15 12.93
N LEU A 129 2.88 11.09 11.71
CA LEU A 129 3.45 11.73 10.53
C LEU A 129 3.65 13.23 10.75
N ARG A 130 2.61 13.93 11.25
CA ARG A 130 2.70 15.37 11.55
C ARG A 130 3.72 15.67 12.66
N ALA A 131 3.77 14.86 13.71
CA ALA A 131 4.77 15.00 14.78
C ALA A 131 6.21 14.84 14.24
N ALA A 132 6.41 13.94 13.28
CA ALA A 132 7.68 13.75 12.56
C ALA A 132 7.95 14.87 11.53
N GLY A 133 7.02 15.81 11.33
CA GLY A 133 7.19 16.98 10.45
C GLY A 133 6.70 16.79 9.02
N ALA A 134 6.07 15.66 8.68
CA ALA A 134 5.48 15.46 7.37
C ALA A 134 4.30 16.43 7.14
N ILE A 135 4.13 16.85 5.89
CA ILE A 135 3.06 17.76 5.47
C ILE A 135 2.00 16.96 4.70
N VAL A 136 0.79 16.91 5.23
CA VAL A 136 -0.33 16.25 4.56
C VAL A 136 -0.84 17.14 3.44
N VAL A 137 -0.62 16.72 2.18
CA VAL A 137 -1.03 17.48 0.98
C VAL A 137 -2.45 17.17 0.53
N GLY A 138 -3.03 16.05 0.98
CA GLY A 138 -4.41 15.70 0.61
C GLY A 138 -4.86 14.33 1.06
N LYS A 139 -6.15 14.06 0.78
CA LYS A 139 -6.82 12.77 0.96
C LYS A 139 -6.92 12.06 -0.37
N THR A 140 -6.48 10.81 -0.42
CA THR A 140 -6.48 10.02 -1.66
C THR A 140 -7.73 9.17 -1.79
N THR A 141 -8.17 8.97 -3.02
CA THR A 141 -9.36 8.21 -3.39
C THR A 141 -9.26 6.74 -2.93
N THR A 142 -10.41 6.16 -2.63
CA THR A 142 -10.57 4.76 -2.20
C THR A 142 -11.87 4.20 -2.77
N SER A 143 -12.03 2.88 -2.89
CA SER A 143 -13.38 2.31 -3.05
C SER A 143 -14.25 2.65 -1.83
N GLU A 144 -15.56 2.61 -1.97
CA GLU A 144 -16.47 2.93 -0.88
C GLU A 144 -16.19 2.06 0.35
N TYR A 145 -15.87 2.67 1.49
CA TYR A 145 -15.45 1.99 2.73
C TYR A 145 -14.29 0.98 2.56
N GLY A 146 -13.64 0.94 1.41
CA GLY A 146 -12.54 0.01 1.12
C GLY A 146 -12.99 -1.40 0.73
N TRP A 147 -14.25 -1.62 0.39
CA TRP A 147 -14.86 -2.93 0.16
C TRP A 147 -14.25 -3.69 -1.02
N SER A 148 -13.80 -3.02 -2.08
CA SER A 148 -13.25 -3.67 -3.28
C SER A 148 -11.76 -3.46 -3.48
N ALA A 149 -11.12 -4.31 -4.29
CA ALA A 149 -9.71 -4.22 -4.66
C ALA A 149 -9.47 -3.42 -5.96
N SER A 150 -10.44 -2.65 -6.42
CA SER A 150 -10.29 -1.55 -7.37
C SER A 150 -10.68 -0.24 -6.71
N THR A 151 -10.25 0.89 -7.26
CA THR A 151 -10.60 2.21 -6.72
C THR A 151 -11.58 2.88 -7.67
N VAL A 152 -12.82 2.43 -7.58
CA VAL A 152 -14.00 3.00 -8.25
C VAL A 152 -15.03 3.31 -7.18
N ASN A 153 -15.65 4.48 -7.22
CA ASN A 153 -16.73 4.85 -6.30
C ASN A 153 -17.65 5.93 -6.91
N ARG A 154 -18.86 6.05 -6.38
CA ARG A 154 -19.87 7.01 -6.83
C ARG A 154 -19.55 8.47 -6.49
N LEU A 155 -18.59 8.71 -5.58
CA LEU A 155 -18.21 10.05 -5.12
C LEU A 155 -17.25 10.75 -6.08
N ALA A 156 -16.23 10.01 -6.58
CA ALA A 156 -15.11 10.56 -7.35
C ALA A 156 -14.84 9.84 -8.69
N GLY A 157 -15.56 8.74 -8.96
CA GLY A 157 -15.29 7.90 -10.13
C GLY A 157 -14.07 6.98 -9.94
N PRO A 158 -13.48 6.50 -11.05
CA PRO A 158 -12.33 5.62 -11.02
C PRO A 158 -11.02 6.35 -10.76
N THR A 159 -10.08 5.70 -10.07
CA THR A 159 -8.67 6.09 -10.07
C THR A 159 -7.94 5.31 -11.16
N ARG A 160 -7.32 6.03 -12.08
CA ARG A 160 -6.64 5.51 -13.24
C ARG A 160 -5.18 5.18 -12.94
N ASN A 161 -4.68 4.12 -13.55
CA ASN A 161 -3.29 3.73 -13.42
C ASN A 161 -2.38 4.73 -14.17
N PRO A 162 -1.39 5.36 -13.50
CA PRO A 162 -0.49 6.27 -14.17
C PRO A 162 0.32 5.65 -15.34
N TRP A 163 0.51 4.32 -15.34
CA TRP A 163 1.20 3.62 -16.43
C TRP A 163 0.32 3.43 -17.68
N ALA A 164 -0.99 3.28 -17.48
CA ALA A 164 -1.97 3.08 -18.54
C ALA A 164 -3.33 3.60 -18.04
N PRO A 165 -3.77 4.81 -18.43
CA PRO A 165 -4.98 5.45 -17.90
C PRO A 165 -6.30 4.72 -18.18
N ASP A 166 -6.32 3.79 -19.12
CA ASP A 166 -7.43 2.88 -19.38
C ASP A 166 -7.50 1.70 -18.39
N ARG A 167 -6.49 1.57 -17.50
CA ARG A 167 -6.37 0.49 -16.54
C ARG A 167 -6.59 0.97 -15.11
N THR A 168 -7.05 0.04 -14.26
CA THR A 168 -7.23 0.30 -12.83
C THR A 168 -5.89 0.54 -12.13
N ALA A 169 -5.87 1.47 -11.18
CA ALA A 169 -4.76 1.63 -10.24
C ALA A 169 -4.74 0.52 -9.17
N GLY A 170 -5.73 -0.40 -9.20
CA GLY A 170 -5.98 -1.32 -8.09
C GLY A 170 -6.68 -0.63 -6.92
N GLY A 171 -6.82 -1.35 -5.81
CA GLY A 171 -7.53 -0.81 -4.64
C GLY A 171 -7.41 -1.70 -3.40
N SER A 172 -8.03 -1.19 -2.34
CA SER A 172 -8.78 0.05 -2.24
C SER A 172 -7.92 1.31 -2.03
N SER A 173 -6.59 1.20 -1.86
CA SER A 173 -5.68 2.36 -1.75
C SER A 173 -5.13 2.80 -3.12
N GLY A 174 -5.92 2.71 -4.19
CA GLY A 174 -5.48 3.03 -5.55
C GLY A 174 -5.07 4.48 -5.71
N GLY A 175 -5.83 5.44 -5.14
CA GLY A 175 -5.45 6.84 -5.12
C GLY A 175 -4.10 7.09 -4.45
N SER A 176 -3.79 6.36 -3.36
CA SER A 176 -2.50 6.44 -2.67
C SER A 176 -1.35 5.95 -3.54
N ALA A 177 -1.51 4.79 -4.18
CA ALA A 177 -0.49 4.23 -5.06
C ALA A 177 -0.28 5.08 -6.32
N ALA A 178 -1.38 5.54 -6.94
CA ALA A 178 -1.33 6.39 -8.12
C ALA A 178 -0.66 7.74 -7.84
N ALA A 179 -0.98 8.39 -6.70
CA ALA A 179 -0.35 9.64 -6.30
C ALA A 179 1.17 9.50 -6.09
N VAL A 180 1.62 8.40 -5.45
CA VAL A 180 3.05 8.10 -5.26
C VAL A 180 3.73 7.80 -6.59
N ALA A 181 3.11 6.96 -7.44
CA ALA A 181 3.64 6.60 -8.75
C ALA A 181 3.79 7.82 -9.66
N ALA A 182 2.81 8.71 -9.68
CA ALA A 182 2.83 9.94 -10.45
C ALA A 182 3.74 11.04 -9.86
N GLY A 183 4.39 10.80 -8.71
CA GLY A 183 5.24 11.81 -8.07
C GLY A 183 4.50 13.01 -7.51
N LEU A 184 3.22 12.88 -7.18
CA LEU A 184 2.39 13.92 -6.58
C LEU A 184 2.55 14.00 -5.04
N CYS A 185 3.27 13.07 -4.46
CA CYS A 185 3.75 13.08 -3.08
C CYS A 185 4.95 12.13 -2.94
N ALA A 186 5.73 12.28 -1.87
CA ALA A 186 6.87 11.40 -1.61
C ALA A 186 6.40 10.01 -1.14
N ALA A 187 5.33 10.00 -0.35
CA ALA A 187 4.77 8.79 0.24
C ALA A 187 3.28 8.97 0.56
N SER A 188 2.61 7.85 0.81
CA SER A 188 1.21 7.81 1.24
C SER A 188 1.02 6.79 2.37
N ILE A 189 -0.03 6.97 3.17
CA ILE A 189 -0.53 5.92 4.04
C ILE A 189 -1.88 5.42 3.55
N GLY A 190 -1.99 4.11 3.40
CA GLY A 190 -3.20 3.40 3.01
C GLY A 190 -3.70 2.45 4.08
N THR A 191 -4.70 1.65 3.73
CA THR A 191 -5.20 0.55 4.56
C THR A 191 -5.25 -0.74 3.74
N ASP A 192 -5.02 -1.87 4.39
CA ASP A 192 -4.96 -3.19 3.75
C ASP A 192 -5.77 -4.21 4.58
N GLY A 193 -6.97 -4.54 4.11
CA GLY A 193 -7.85 -5.54 4.73
C GLY A 193 -7.81 -6.89 4.01
N ALA A 194 -7.44 -6.89 2.71
CA ALA A 194 -7.35 -8.10 1.89
C ALA A 194 -6.33 -7.96 0.73
N GLY A 195 -5.39 -7.01 0.84
CA GLY A 195 -4.41 -6.67 -0.21
C GLY A 195 -4.44 -5.21 -0.60
N SER A 196 -5.25 -4.38 0.04
CA SER A 196 -5.56 -3.02 -0.42
C SER A 196 -4.41 -1.99 -0.36
N VAL A 197 -3.24 -2.30 0.16
CA VAL A 197 -1.97 -1.56 -0.02
C VAL A 197 -1.13 -2.24 -1.09
N ARG A 198 -1.04 -3.56 -1.04
CA ARG A 198 -0.15 -4.38 -1.88
C ARG A 198 -0.61 -4.50 -3.32
N ILE A 199 -1.92 -4.69 -3.56
CA ILE A 199 -2.52 -4.76 -4.90
C ILE A 199 -2.25 -3.47 -5.68
N PRO A 200 -2.64 -2.28 -5.19
CA PRO A 200 -2.37 -1.04 -5.92
C PRO A 200 -0.87 -0.73 -6.00
N ALA A 201 -0.05 -1.13 -5.02
CA ALA A 201 1.40 -1.02 -5.14
C ALA A 201 1.94 -1.85 -6.31
N ALA A 202 1.48 -3.09 -6.48
CA ALA A 202 1.87 -3.95 -7.60
C ALA A 202 1.44 -3.36 -8.95
N PHE A 203 0.20 -2.87 -9.06
CA PHE A 203 -0.33 -2.32 -10.31
C PHE A 203 0.26 -0.97 -10.69
N CYS A 204 0.64 -0.14 -9.71
CA CYS A 204 1.22 1.18 -9.96
C CYS A 204 2.76 1.19 -9.90
N GLY A 205 3.42 0.04 -9.71
CA GLY A 205 4.88 -0.05 -9.71
C GLY A 205 5.55 0.71 -8.56
N VAL A 206 4.95 0.67 -7.36
CA VAL A 206 5.49 1.26 -6.13
C VAL A 206 5.66 0.20 -5.04
N VAL A 207 6.31 0.55 -3.95
CA VAL A 207 6.45 -0.33 -2.78
C VAL A 207 5.26 -0.09 -1.85
N GLY A 208 4.57 -1.17 -1.47
CA GLY A 208 3.48 -1.13 -0.51
C GLY A 208 3.68 -2.17 0.59
N PHE A 209 3.63 -1.75 1.84
CA PHE A 209 3.86 -2.64 2.97
C PHE A 209 2.63 -2.76 3.86
N LYS A 210 2.16 -3.99 4.04
CA LYS A 210 1.22 -4.38 5.08
C LYS A 210 2.00 -4.95 6.25
N PRO A 211 2.20 -4.19 7.33
CA PRO A 211 2.96 -4.68 8.49
C PRO A 211 2.23 -5.81 9.22
N SER A 212 2.84 -6.38 10.21
CA SER A 212 2.19 -7.30 11.16
C SER A 212 0.94 -6.66 11.75
N PHE A 213 -0.07 -7.48 12.05
CA PHE A 213 -1.33 -6.99 12.63
C PHE A 213 -1.06 -6.16 13.88
N ALA A 214 -1.74 -5.01 13.98
CA ALA A 214 -1.64 -4.04 15.07
C ALA A 214 -0.24 -3.39 15.27
N ARG A 215 0.70 -3.56 14.32
CA ARG A 215 2.01 -2.89 14.36
C ARG A 215 1.89 -1.38 14.24
N ILE A 216 0.97 -0.91 13.39
CA ILE A 216 0.52 0.47 13.30
C ILE A 216 -0.92 0.52 13.82
N PRO A 217 -1.24 1.36 14.82
CA PRO A 217 -2.59 1.43 15.36
C PRO A 217 -3.64 1.80 14.32
N TYR A 218 -4.76 1.08 14.33
CA TYR A 218 -5.92 1.32 13.48
C TYR A 218 -7.08 1.88 14.33
N VAL A 219 -7.49 3.12 14.09
CA VAL A 219 -8.54 3.80 14.89
C VAL A 219 -9.58 4.43 13.97
N PRO A 220 -10.89 4.12 14.17
CA PRO A 220 -11.42 3.15 15.14
C PRO A 220 -11.03 1.72 14.81
N PRO A 221 -10.87 0.83 15.79
CA PRO A 221 -10.57 -0.59 15.55
C PRO A 221 -11.63 -1.25 14.68
N CYS A 222 -11.20 -2.13 13.76
CA CYS A 222 -12.10 -2.94 12.94
C CYS A 222 -12.39 -4.27 13.62
N ALA A 223 -13.68 -4.58 13.82
CA ALA A 223 -14.13 -5.81 14.48
C ALA A 223 -13.73 -7.08 13.71
N ASP A 224 -13.62 -6.98 12.37
CA ASP A 224 -13.17 -8.07 11.50
C ASP A 224 -11.69 -8.45 11.69
N ARG A 225 -10.87 -7.57 12.32
CA ARG A 225 -9.44 -7.77 12.57
C ARG A 225 -8.63 -8.11 11.31
N LEU A 226 -9.07 -7.66 10.14
CA LEU A 226 -8.38 -7.83 8.86
C LEU A 226 -7.59 -6.57 8.47
N ALA A 227 -8.06 -5.40 8.90
CA ALA A 227 -7.52 -4.12 8.46
C ALA A 227 -6.18 -3.78 9.12
N HIS A 228 -5.25 -3.32 8.29
CA HIS A 228 -3.94 -2.80 8.67
C HIS A 228 -3.76 -1.40 8.09
N VAL A 229 -3.08 -0.50 8.80
CA VAL A 229 -2.51 0.70 8.17
C VAL A 229 -1.18 0.31 7.54
N GLY A 230 -0.92 0.76 6.31
CA GLY A 230 0.32 0.45 5.61
C GLY A 230 0.85 1.63 4.79
N PRO A 231 2.18 1.86 4.78
CA PRO A 231 2.81 2.87 3.95
C PRO A 231 2.94 2.41 2.49
N LEU A 232 2.91 3.41 1.59
CA LEU A 232 3.25 3.30 0.17
C LEU A 232 4.30 4.36 -0.17
N ALA A 233 5.37 3.96 -0.87
CA ALA A 233 6.41 4.86 -1.34
C ALA A 233 7.08 4.29 -2.60
N ARG A 234 8.00 5.05 -3.23
CA ARG A 234 8.72 4.57 -4.42
C ARG A 234 9.89 3.65 -4.11
N SER A 235 10.36 3.61 -2.86
CA SER A 235 11.47 2.76 -2.45
C SER A 235 11.20 2.04 -1.12
N VAL A 236 11.87 0.92 -0.92
CA VAL A 236 11.84 0.20 0.36
C VAL A 236 12.45 1.04 1.49
N ALA A 237 13.45 1.86 1.19
CA ALA A 237 14.07 2.77 2.16
C ALA A 237 13.05 3.79 2.70
N ASP A 238 12.26 4.43 1.82
CA ASP A 238 11.20 5.36 2.24
C ASP A 238 10.11 4.67 3.07
N VAL A 239 9.74 3.43 2.70
CA VAL A 239 8.81 2.62 3.50
C VAL A 239 9.39 2.32 4.89
N ALA A 240 10.67 2.02 5.01
CA ALA A 240 11.33 1.78 6.29
C ALA A 240 11.36 3.06 7.16
N ASP A 241 11.65 4.23 6.58
CA ASP A 241 11.59 5.52 7.27
C ASP A 241 10.17 5.81 7.80
N LEU A 242 9.14 5.52 7.01
CA LEU A 242 7.74 5.66 7.45
C LEU A 242 7.41 4.68 8.58
N MET A 243 7.84 3.42 8.47
CA MET A 243 7.62 2.42 9.53
C MET A 243 8.25 2.82 10.85
N ALA A 244 9.45 3.42 10.83
CA ALA A 244 10.12 3.93 12.03
C ALA A 244 9.29 5.00 12.77
N VAL A 245 8.50 5.80 12.02
CA VAL A 245 7.64 6.85 12.56
C VAL A 245 6.26 6.31 12.97
N LEU A 246 5.68 5.41 12.17
CA LEU A 246 4.28 4.99 12.30
C LEU A 246 4.04 3.95 13.40
N THR A 247 5.05 3.14 13.74
CA THR A 247 4.92 2.00 14.66
C THR A 247 4.80 2.43 16.13
N GLY A 248 4.25 1.54 16.95
CA GLY A 248 4.13 1.69 18.39
C GLY A 248 2.69 1.70 18.89
N PRO A 249 2.46 1.52 20.21
CA PRO A 249 1.14 1.37 20.79
C PRO A 249 0.35 2.70 20.80
N ASP A 250 -0.98 2.59 20.78
CA ASP A 250 -1.92 3.69 21.03
C ASP A 250 -3.09 3.13 21.84
N GLN A 251 -3.45 3.76 22.96
CA GLN A 251 -4.51 3.28 23.85
C GLN A 251 -5.90 3.19 23.19
N ARG A 252 -6.12 3.88 22.07
CA ARG A 252 -7.38 3.84 21.31
C ARG A 252 -7.49 2.56 20.46
N ASP A 253 -6.40 1.83 20.26
CA ASP A 253 -6.36 0.52 19.62
C ASP A 253 -5.77 -0.52 20.61
N PRO A 254 -6.62 -1.30 21.30
CA PRO A 254 -6.20 -2.27 22.29
C PRO A 254 -5.26 -3.36 21.74
N ASP A 255 -5.39 -3.71 20.46
CA ASP A 255 -4.52 -4.70 19.83
C ASP A 255 -3.09 -4.17 19.65
N SER A 256 -2.92 -2.85 19.46
CA SER A 256 -1.61 -2.22 19.30
C SER A 256 -0.80 -2.11 20.61
N SER A 257 -1.43 -2.30 21.78
CA SER A 257 -0.79 -2.21 23.09
C SER A 257 0.03 -3.44 23.48
N THR A 258 0.00 -4.50 22.70
CA THR A 258 0.67 -5.77 23.01
C THR A 258 2.21 -5.74 22.91
N GLY A 259 2.80 -4.57 22.68
CA GLY A 259 4.25 -4.33 22.66
C GLY A 259 4.92 -4.64 21.31
N PRO A 260 6.20 -4.27 21.15
CA PRO A 260 6.96 -4.62 19.96
C PRO A 260 7.12 -6.14 19.89
N LEU A 261 6.74 -6.73 18.77
CA LEU A 261 7.12 -8.09 18.45
C LEU A 261 8.65 -8.15 18.37
N ALA A 262 9.25 -9.11 19.06
CA ALA A 262 10.72 -9.21 19.12
C ALA A 262 11.29 -9.41 17.71
N SER A 263 12.13 -8.48 17.26
CA SER A 263 12.88 -8.66 16.03
C SER A 263 13.83 -9.84 16.18
N ARG A 264 13.69 -10.85 15.32
CA ARG A 264 14.60 -12.00 15.32
C ARG A 264 15.91 -11.61 14.62
N ALA A 265 17.05 -12.10 15.14
CA ALA A 265 18.29 -12.02 14.41
C ALA A 265 18.12 -12.70 13.04
N ALA A 266 18.39 -11.96 11.95
CA ALA A 266 18.31 -12.52 10.61
C ALA A 266 19.44 -13.53 10.40
N PRO A 267 19.16 -14.78 9.96
CA PRO A 267 20.21 -15.70 9.55
C PRO A 267 20.96 -15.15 8.33
N ALA A 268 22.23 -15.50 8.18
CA ALA A 268 23.03 -15.07 7.04
C ALA A 268 22.46 -15.59 5.70
N SER A 269 21.83 -16.76 5.71
CA SER A 269 21.12 -17.35 4.57
C SER A 269 19.69 -17.70 4.98
N LEU A 270 18.70 -17.19 4.26
CA LEU A 270 17.29 -17.45 4.49
C LEU A 270 16.83 -18.67 3.69
N ARG A 271 15.88 -19.43 4.25
CA ARG A 271 15.09 -20.44 3.54
C ARG A 271 13.81 -19.77 3.06
N ILE A 272 13.62 -19.69 1.74
CA ILE A 272 12.49 -18.99 1.12
C ILE A 272 11.64 -19.99 0.35
N GLY A 273 10.36 -20.08 0.70
CA GLY A 273 9.37 -20.83 -0.08
C GLY A 273 8.84 -19.94 -1.21
N TRP A 274 9.05 -20.35 -2.46
CA TRP A 274 8.45 -19.70 -3.63
C TRP A 274 7.10 -20.32 -3.93
N LEU A 275 6.04 -19.51 -3.84
CA LEU A 275 4.66 -19.92 -4.12
C LEU A 275 4.24 -19.44 -5.50
N GLU A 276 3.58 -20.32 -6.26
CA GLU A 276 2.89 -19.96 -7.49
C GLU A 276 1.40 -20.23 -7.31
N PHE A 277 0.59 -19.17 -7.40
CA PHE A 277 -0.85 -19.28 -7.23
C PHE A 277 -1.53 -19.70 -8.55
N PRO A 278 -2.58 -20.53 -8.49
CA PRO A 278 -3.38 -20.87 -9.67
C PRO A 278 -3.92 -19.59 -10.34
N GLY A 279 -4.00 -19.59 -11.66
CA GLY A 279 -4.48 -18.45 -12.44
C GLY A 279 -3.46 -17.34 -12.67
N THR A 280 -2.18 -17.54 -12.27
CA THR A 280 -1.11 -16.62 -12.63
C THR A 280 -0.94 -16.56 -14.15
N SER A 281 -1.10 -15.38 -14.73
CA SER A 281 -0.99 -15.15 -16.18
C SER A 281 0.45 -15.36 -16.66
N ASP A 282 0.61 -15.69 -17.95
CA ASP A 282 1.94 -15.89 -18.54
C ASP A 282 2.79 -14.59 -18.50
N GLU A 283 2.17 -13.43 -18.63
CA GLU A 283 2.83 -12.12 -18.51
C GLU A 283 3.40 -11.92 -17.09
N VAL A 284 2.59 -12.17 -16.05
CA VAL A 284 3.05 -12.05 -14.66
C VAL A 284 4.12 -13.08 -14.34
N ARG A 285 3.91 -14.34 -14.80
CA ARG A 285 4.89 -15.43 -14.62
C ARG A 285 6.21 -15.08 -15.29
N GLY A 286 6.18 -14.62 -16.55
CA GLY A 286 7.39 -14.25 -17.31
C GLY A 286 8.24 -13.19 -16.59
N VAL A 287 7.60 -12.21 -15.93
CA VAL A 287 8.33 -11.19 -15.15
C VAL A 287 8.90 -11.76 -13.85
N THR A 288 8.14 -12.62 -13.16
CA THR A 288 8.54 -13.11 -11.83
C THR A 288 9.43 -14.35 -11.85
N GLU A 289 9.59 -15.01 -13.01
CA GLU A 289 10.36 -16.25 -13.15
C GLU A 289 11.85 -16.10 -12.78
N ALA A 290 12.42 -14.92 -12.99
CA ALA A 290 13.81 -14.62 -12.66
C ALA A 290 14.05 -14.41 -11.14
N VAL A 291 13.01 -14.08 -10.37
CA VAL A 291 13.15 -13.71 -8.95
C VAL A 291 13.76 -14.80 -8.08
N PRO A 292 13.40 -16.09 -8.20
CA PRO A 292 14.07 -17.17 -7.46
C PRO A 292 15.58 -17.19 -7.66
N SER A 293 16.06 -16.90 -8.89
CA SER A 293 17.49 -16.82 -9.20
C SER A 293 18.15 -15.60 -8.56
N VAL A 294 17.48 -14.45 -8.54
CA VAL A 294 17.95 -13.25 -7.83
C VAL A 294 18.10 -13.54 -6.34
N LEU A 295 17.09 -14.15 -5.71
CA LEU A 295 17.14 -14.52 -4.29
C LEU A 295 18.27 -15.51 -3.98
N THR A 296 18.52 -16.47 -4.88
CA THR A 296 19.64 -17.41 -4.76
C THR A 296 20.98 -16.71 -4.92
N GLY A 297 21.11 -15.78 -5.86
CA GLY A 297 22.30 -14.95 -6.05
C GLY A 297 22.62 -14.08 -4.82
N LEU A 298 21.61 -13.66 -4.08
CA LEU A 298 21.77 -12.97 -2.78
C LEU A 298 22.20 -13.89 -1.62
N GLY A 299 22.43 -15.18 -1.87
CA GLY A 299 22.91 -16.16 -0.90
C GLY A 299 21.81 -16.88 -0.12
N HIS A 300 20.57 -16.84 -0.58
CA HIS A 300 19.43 -17.50 0.06
C HIS A 300 19.12 -18.85 -0.58
N ARG A 301 18.42 -19.72 0.14
CA ARG A 301 17.94 -21.01 -0.34
C ARG A 301 16.49 -20.87 -0.75
N VAL A 302 16.17 -21.05 -2.03
CA VAL A 302 14.82 -20.92 -2.58
C VAL A 302 14.30 -22.30 -2.99
N GLU A 303 13.13 -22.66 -2.49
CA GLU A 303 12.41 -23.88 -2.83
C GLU A 303 11.05 -23.52 -3.43
N ARG A 304 10.72 -24.03 -4.62
CA ARG A 304 9.38 -23.93 -5.18
C ARG A 304 8.48 -24.92 -4.46
N ILE A 305 7.37 -24.40 -3.91
CA ILE A 305 6.41 -25.19 -3.16
C ILE A 305 4.99 -24.92 -3.66
N GLU A 306 4.13 -25.91 -3.57
CA GLU A 306 2.70 -25.71 -3.79
C GLU A 306 2.11 -24.80 -2.69
N VAL A 307 0.98 -24.16 -2.99
CA VAL A 307 0.24 -23.36 -1.99
C VAL A 307 -0.21 -24.31 -0.87
N PRO A 308 0.30 -24.14 0.37
CA PRO A 308 0.18 -25.16 1.42
C PRO A 308 -1.13 -25.10 2.22
N PHE A 309 -2.15 -24.42 1.69
CA PHE A 309 -3.45 -24.23 2.34
C PHE A 309 -4.59 -24.17 1.33
N ALA A 310 -5.78 -24.55 1.77
CA ALA A 310 -7.01 -24.36 0.99
C ALA A 310 -7.36 -22.87 0.92
N ASP A 311 -7.91 -22.44 -0.20
CA ASP A 311 -8.32 -21.05 -0.40
C ASP A 311 -9.34 -20.61 0.69
N PRO A 312 -9.02 -19.62 1.53
CA PRO A 312 -9.92 -19.14 2.58
C PRO A 312 -10.95 -18.13 2.09
N TYR A 313 -11.14 -17.97 0.78
CA TYR A 313 -11.96 -16.90 0.20
C TYR A 313 -13.38 -16.84 0.75
N ALA A 314 -14.06 -17.97 0.85
CA ALA A 314 -15.44 -18.00 1.38
C ALA A 314 -15.51 -17.48 2.82
N ALA A 315 -14.54 -17.85 3.67
CA ALA A 315 -14.49 -17.36 5.04
C ALA A 315 -14.17 -15.86 5.10
N LEU A 316 -13.32 -15.36 4.20
CA LEU A 316 -13.07 -13.91 4.06
C LEU A 316 -14.36 -13.17 3.73
N VAL A 317 -15.13 -13.67 2.75
CA VAL A 317 -16.40 -13.07 2.33
C VAL A 317 -17.38 -13.00 3.50
N ASP A 318 -17.54 -14.09 4.26
CA ASP A 318 -18.43 -14.13 5.42
C ASP A 318 -18.06 -13.07 6.48
N VAL A 319 -16.77 -12.96 6.81
CA VAL A 319 -16.29 -11.99 7.81
C VAL A 319 -16.46 -10.54 7.33
N VAL A 320 -16.07 -10.25 6.08
CA VAL A 320 -16.22 -8.91 5.50
C VAL A 320 -17.69 -8.53 5.37
N ALA A 321 -18.53 -9.44 4.88
CA ALA A 321 -19.96 -9.17 4.69
C ALA A 321 -20.69 -8.94 6.02
N ALA A 322 -20.35 -9.69 7.08
CA ALA A 322 -20.91 -9.46 8.41
C ALA A 322 -20.55 -8.06 8.94
N ALA A 323 -19.29 -7.62 8.78
CA ALA A 323 -18.84 -6.30 9.19
C ALA A 323 -19.50 -5.17 8.37
N GLU A 324 -19.63 -5.32 7.05
CA GLU A 324 -20.31 -4.36 6.18
C GLU A 324 -21.80 -4.24 6.48
N ALA A 325 -22.46 -5.36 6.83
CA ALA A 325 -23.85 -5.38 7.21
C ALA A 325 -24.13 -4.64 8.52
N ASP A 326 -23.25 -4.81 9.53
CA ASP A 326 -23.32 -4.07 10.81
C ASP A 326 -23.10 -2.57 10.63
N GLY A 327 -22.15 -2.20 9.75
CA GLY A 327 -21.77 -0.82 9.47
C GLY A 327 -22.71 -0.03 8.56
N THR A 328 -23.80 -0.64 8.05
CA THR A 328 -24.70 0.00 7.04
C THR A 328 -26.16 -0.04 7.48
N ALA A 329 -26.73 1.14 7.74
CA ALA A 329 -28.15 1.26 8.09
C ALA A 329 -29.04 0.96 6.87
N PRO A 330 -30.24 0.31 7.04
CA PRO A 330 -31.15 0.01 5.93
C PRO A 330 -31.59 1.24 5.13
N GLU A 331 -31.80 2.38 5.79
CA GLU A 331 -32.16 3.66 5.17
C GLU A 331 -31.09 4.22 4.25
N ASP A 332 -29.82 3.81 4.44
CA ASP A 332 -28.67 4.32 3.72
C ASP A 332 -28.31 3.49 2.47
N GLU A 333 -28.99 2.35 2.23
CA GLU A 333 -28.68 1.45 1.11
C GLU A 333 -28.68 2.15 -0.26
N HIS A 334 -29.58 3.11 -0.48
CA HIS A 334 -29.70 3.83 -1.75
C HIS A 334 -28.45 4.71 -2.07
N LEU A 335 -27.60 4.97 -1.09
CA LEU A 335 -26.36 5.73 -1.20
C LEU A 335 -25.13 4.84 -1.45
N CYS A 336 -25.26 3.52 -1.23
CA CYS A 336 -24.17 2.56 -1.40
C CYS A 336 -23.86 2.27 -2.87
N ASP A 337 -22.61 1.93 -3.16
CA ASP A 337 -22.23 1.31 -4.42
C ASP A 337 -22.95 -0.05 -4.57
N GLU A 338 -23.35 -0.39 -5.79
CA GLU A 338 -24.15 -1.59 -6.06
C GLU A 338 -23.47 -2.88 -5.59
N GLY A 339 -22.16 -3.02 -5.90
CA GLY A 339 -21.39 -4.18 -5.47
C GLY A 339 -21.24 -4.27 -3.95
N ARG A 340 -21.02 -3.13 -3.28
CA ARG A 340 -20.98 -3.08 -1.81
C ARG A 340 -22.34 -3.45 -1.21
N LEU A 341 -23.42 -3.01 -1.82
CA LEU A 341 -24.78 -3.32 -1.36
C LEU A 341 -25.08 -4.84 -1.45
N ALA A 342 -24.58 -5.53 -2.48
CA ALA A 342 -24.69 -6.99 -2.57
C ALA A 342 -23.99 -7.67 -1.38
N VAL A 343 -22.79 -7.23 -1.01
CA VAL A 343 -22.05 -7.72 0.15
C VAL A 343 -22.80 -7.46 1.46
N VAL A 344 -23.35 -6.25 1.64
CA VAL A 344 -24.18 -5.89 2.81
C VAL A 344 -25.41 -6.80 2.94
N ARG A 345 -26.11 -7.03 1.83
CA ARG A 345 -27.31 -7.89 1.82
C ARG A 345 -26.98 -9.34 2.12
N TYR A 346 -25.87 -9.85 1.58
CA TYR A 346 -25.37 -11.17 1.92
C TYR A 346 -25.05 -11.27 3.42
N GLY A 347 -24.32 -10.29 3.96
CA GLY A 347 -23.96 -10.25 5.38
C GLY A 347 -25.17 -10.28 6.32
N ARG A 348 -26.27 -9.61 5.96
CA ARG A 348 -27.52 -9.67 6.73
C ARG A 348 -28.20 -11.03 6.72
N SER A 349 -27.90 -11.88 5.74
CA SER A 349 -28.42 -13.25 5.66
C SER A 349 -27.60 -14.25 6.48
N LEU A 350 -26.39 -13.86 6.92
CA LEU A 350 -25.49 -14.73 7.68
C LEU A 350 -26.03 -15.01 9.08
N THR A 351 -25.84 -16.25 9.51
CA THR A 351 -26.09 -16.64 10.90
C THR A 351 -24.83 -16.46 11.75
N GLY A 352 -24.97 -16.29 13.05
CA GLY A 352 -23.80 -16.31 13.96
C GLY A 352 -22.95 -17.57 13.82
N ALA A 353 -23.57 -18.73 13.50
CA ALA A 353 -22.84 -19.98 13.26
C ALA A 353 -21.97 -19.92 11.98
N ALA A 354 -22.40 -19.18 10.94
CA ALA A 354 -21.58 -18.98 9.75
C ALA A 354 -20.31 -18.16 10.07
N VAL A 355 -20.47 -17.09 10.83
CA VAL A 355 -19.33 -16.26 11.27
C VAL A 355 -18.35 -17.06 12.13
N ILE A 356 -18.84 -17.91 13.05
CA ILE A 356 -17.97 -18.80 13.84
C ILE A 356 -17.20 -19.78 12.96
N ARG A 357 -17.84 -20.39 11.95
CA ARG A 357 -17.13 -21.26 10.99
C ARG A 357 -16.04 -20.50 10.21
N ALA A 358 -16.29 -19.26 9.83
CA ALA A 358 -15.26 -18.43 9.19
C ALA A 358 -14.06 -18.18 10.12
N GLU A 359 -14.30 -17.97 11.42
CA GLU A 359 -13.22 -17.86 12.42
C GLU A 359 -12.46 -19.17 12.62
N GLU A 360 -13.11 -20.34 12.53
CA GLU A 360 -12.45 -21.66 12.56
C GLU A 360 -11.50 -21.82 11.35
N VAL A 361 -11.91 -21.36 10.16
CA VAL A 361 -11.03 -21.33 8.97
C VAL A 361 -9.83 -20.39 9.24
N ARG A 362 -10.04 -19.22 9.83
CA ARG A 362 -8.97 -18.30 10.23
C ARG A 362 -7.96 -19.00 11.15
N MET A 363 -8.43 -19.68 12.18
CA MET A 363 -7.56 -20.39 13.14
C MET A 363 -6.78 -21.52 12.48
N THR A 364 -7.42 -22.28 11.59
CA THR A 364 -6.79 -23.37 10.83
C THR A 364 -5.70 -22.82 9.91
N LEU A 365 -5.97 -21.74 9.18
CA LEU A 365 -4.99 -21.11 8.29
C LEU A 365 -3.78 -20.58 9.07
N ARG A 366 -4.02 -19.95 10.23
CA ARG A 366 -2.93 -19.49 11.12
C ARG A 366 -2.03 -20.63 11.56
N ALA A 367 -2.62 -21.75 11.98
CA ALA A 367 -1.85 -22.95 12.40
C ALA A 367 -1.06 -23.55 11.22
N THR A 368 -1.70 -23.66 10.04
CA THR A 368 -1.05 -24.17 8.83
C THR A 368 0.15 -23.31 8.44
N LEU A 369 -0.04 -21.97 8.33
CA LEU A 369 1.06 -21.08 7.98
C LEU A 369 2.15 -21.00 9.05
N ALA A 370 1.82 -21.14 10.34
CA ALA A 370 2.81 -21.25 11.40
C ALA A 370 3.71 -22.49 11.17
N ALA A 371 3.13 -23.65 10.84
CA ALA A 371 3.89 -24.87 10.53
C ALA A 371 4.76 -24.73 9.25
N VAL A 372 4.24 -24.08 8.22
CA VAL A 372 5.02 -23.75 7.00
C VAL A 372 6.23 -22.89 7.36
N MET A 373 6.03 -21.88 8.20
CA MET A 373 7.08 -20.95 8.62
C MET A 373 8.11 -21.57 9.60
N GLU A 374 7.92 -22.79 10.10
CA GLU A 374 8.99 -23.56 10.75
C GLU A 374 10.04 -24.03 9.74
N ARG A 375 9.61 -24.31 8.51
CA ARG A 375 10.50 -24.77 7.41
C ARG A 375 11.13 -23.60 6.66
N TYR A 376 10.40 -22.51 6.49
CA TYR A 376 10.81 -21.32 5.73
C TYR A 376 10.90 -20.10 6.64
N ASP A 377 11.85 -19.22 6.33
CA ASP A 377 12.02 -17.96 7.05
C ASP A 377 11.15 -16.86 6.43
N LEU A 378 10.91 -16.96 5.10
CA LEU A 378 10.01 -16.08 4.33
C LEU A 378 9.31 -16.89 3.24
N LEU A 379 8.17 -16.37 2.77
CA LEU A 379 7.52 -16.79 1.53
C LEU A 379 7.65 -15.67 0.49
N ALA A 380 7.78 -16.05 -0.78
CA ALA A 380 7.86 -15.12 -1.90
C ALA A 380 6.94 -15.59 -3.05
N MET A 381 6.31 -14.63 -3.75
CA MET A 381 5.35 -14.90 -4.82
C MET A 381 5.05 -13.64 -5.63
N ALA A 382 4.39 -13.76 -6.77
CA ALA A 382 3.76 -12.61 -7.39
C ALA A 382 2.72 -12.01 -6.44
N THR A 383 2.66 -10.68 -6.33
CA THR A 383 1.68 -10.00 -5.47
C THR A 383 0.26 -10.22 -5.96
N VAL A 384 0.06 -10.13 -7.28
CA VAL A 384 -1.22 -10.33 -7.95
C VAL A 384 -0.97 -11.22 -9.16
N PRO A 385 -1.83 -12.23 -9.41
CA PRO A 385 -1.61 -13.18 -10.49
C PRO A 385 -1.98 -12.65 -11.89
N ILE A 386 -2.62 -11.47 -11.98
CA ILE A 386 -3.11 -10.88 -13.22
C ILE A 386 -2.56 -9.46 -13.40
N GLU A 387 -2.62 -8.97 -14.64
CA GLU A 387 -2.35 -7.57 -14.96
C GLU A 387 -3.53 -6.66 -14.58
N PRO A 388 -3.31 -5.33 -14.48
CA PRO A 388 -4.40 -4.39 -14.27
C PRO A 388 -5.49 -4.52 -15.34
N PHE A 389 -6.75 -4.62 -14.92
CA PHE A 389 -7.92 -4.66 -15.77
C PHE A 389 -8.47 -3.24 -16.04
N ASP A 390 -9.64 -3.12 -16.68
CA ASP A 390 -10.28 -1.84 -17.03
C ASP A 390 -10.43 -0.91 -15.82
N ALA A 391 -10.16 0.39 -16.01
CA ALA A 391 -10.17 1.39 -14.94
C ALA A 391 -11.57 1.59 -14.31
N ASP A 392 -12.63 1.42 -15.10
CA ASP A 392 -14.00 1.63 -14.67
C ASP A 392 -14.64 0.36 -14.05
N ALA A 393 -13.90 -0.77 -14.08
CA ALA A 393 -14.38 -2.04 -13.55
C ALA A 393 -13.99 -2.24 -12.07
N VAL A 394 -14.89 -2.90 -11.32
CA VAL A 394 -14.68 -3.26 -9.91
C VAL A 394 -13.78 -4.49 -9.78
N ALA A 395 -13.85 -5.41 -10.75
CA ALA A 395 -13.09 -6.65 -10.81
C ALA A 395 -12.90 -7.09 -12.27
N PRO A 396 -12.07 -8.09 -12.56
CA PRO A 396 -12.01 -8.71 -13.89
C PRO A 396 -13.39 -9.24 -14.34
N PRO A 397 -13.67 -9.31 -15.65
CA PRO A 397 -15.00 -9.64 -16.16
C PRO A 397 -15.64 -10.91 -15.57
N TRP A 398 -14.85 -11.93 -15.25
CA TRP A 398 -15.34 -13.19 -14.66
C TRP A 398 -15.68 -13.08 -13.16
N ALA A 399 -15.34 -11.99 -12.49
CA ALA A 399 -15.54 -11.74 -11.07
C ALA A 399 -16.36 -10.45 -10.82
N ALA A 400 -16.89 -9.82 -11.87
CA ALA A 400 -17.49 -8.50 -11.81
C ALA A 400 -18.99 -8.50 -11.45
N ASP A 401 -19.67 -9.67 -11.53
CA ASP A 401 -21.08 -9.76 -11.15
C ASP A 401 -21.20 -9.64 -9.62
N PRO A 402 -21.90 -8.61 -9.09
CA PRO A 402 -22.09 -8.45 -7.65
C PRO A 402 -22.79 -9.64 -6.98
N ALA A 403 -23.63 -10.37 -7.71
CA ALA A 403 -24.38 -11.51 -7.17
C ALA A 403 -23.49 -12.71 -6.83
N ASP A 404 -22.37 -12.86 -7.53
CA ASP A 404 -21.44 -13.99 -7.34
C ASP A 404 -20.52 -13.80 -6.13
N LEU A 405 -20.42 -12.59 -5.59
CA LEU A 405 -19.52 -12.22 -4.48
C LEU A 405 -18.05 -12.58 -4.72
N LEU A 406 -17.58 -12.53 -5.98
CA LEU A 406 -16.23 -12.93 -6.39
C LEU A 406 -15.25 -11.75 -6.51
N TRP A 407 -15.61 -10.55 -6.08
CA TRP A 407 -14.90 -9.28 -6.31
C TRP A 407 -13.42 -9.24 -5.84
N LEU A 408 -13.00 -10.17 -4.98
CA LEU A 408 -11.61 -10.33 -4.50
C LEU A 408 -11.00 -11.67 -4.88
N ALA A 409 -11.75 -12.62 -5.46
CA ALA A 409 -11.29 -13.98 -5.77
C ALA A 409 -10.08 -14.00 -6.74
N TRP A 410 -9.89 -12.93 -7.51
CA TRP A 410 -8.79 -12.76 -8.45
C TRP A 410 -7.44 -12.39 -7.80
N SER A 411 -7.39 -12.21 -6.47
CA SER A 411 -6.16 -11.84 -5.74
C SER A 411 -5.80 -12.83 -4.62
N PRO A 412 -5.76 -14.15 -4.88
CA PRO A 412 -5.61 -15.20 -3.87
C PRO A 412 -4.28 -15.16 -3.12
N ALA A 413 -3.29 -14.45 -3.64
CA ALA A 413 -1.99 -14.29 -3.02
C ALA A 413 -1.96 -13.21 -1.91
N THR A 414 -3.02 -12.43 -1.70
CA THR A 414 -2.97 -11.29 -0.77
C THR A 414 -3.76 -11.50 0.52
N TYR A 415 -5.03 -11.84 0.44
CA TYR A 415 -5.94 -11.91 1.60
C TYR A 415 -5.59 -12.99 2.65
N PRO A 416 -4.95 -14.13 2.33
CA PRO A 416 -4.55 -15.09 3.36
C PRO A 416 -3.67 -14.46 4.44
N PHE A 417 -2.82 -13.50 4.07
CA PHE A 417 -1.90 -12.81 4.97
C PHE A 417 -2.55 -11.67 5.78
N ASN A 418 -3.78 -11.26 5.43
CA ASN A 418 -4.62 -10.45 6.32
C ASN A 418 -5.28 -11.32 7.38
N ILE A 419 -5.84 -12.46 6.95
CA ILE A 419 -6.49 -13.44 7.83
C ILE A 419 -5.54 -13.91 8.93
N THR A 420 -4.25 -14.12 8.60
CA THR A 420 -3.23 -14.57 9.55
C THR A 420 -2.50 -13.44 10.28
N GLY A 421 -2.59 -12.20 9.79
CA GLY A 421 -1.93 -11.04 10.38
C GLY A 421 -0.42 -10.96 10.11
N GLN A 422 0.12 -11.75 9.18
CA GLN A 422 1.55 -11.75 8.82
C GLN A 422 1.95 -10.48 8.09
N PRO A 423 3.18 -9.95 8.28
CA PRO A 423 3.70 -8.84 7.47
C PRO A 423 3.89 -9.29 6.02
N ALA A 424 3.51 -8.44 5.08
CA ALA A 424 3.62 -8.71 3.65
C ALA A 424 3.94 -7.41 2.88
N LEU A 425 4.98 -7.44 2.06
CA LEU A 425 5.45 -6.29 1.29
C LEU A 425 5.35 -6.61 -0.19
N SER A 426 4.79 -5.70 -0.98
CA SER A 426 4.85 -5.71 -2.44
C SER A 426 5.89 -4.72 -2.92
N LEU A 427 6.80 -5.15 -3.80
CA LEU A 427 7.76 -4.27 -4.47
C LEU A 427 7.77 -4.58 -5.98
N PRO A 428 8.15 -3.60 -6.84
CA PRO A 428 8.21 -3.83 -8.28
C PRO A 428 9.18 -4.96 -8.65
N ALA A 429 8.73 -5.92 -9.47
CA ALA A 429 9.54 -7.02 -9.99
C ALA A 429 9.99 -6.79 -11.44
N GLY A 430 9.27 -5.96 -12.19
CA GLY A 430 9.52 -5.69 -13.60
C GLY A 430 8.26 -5.21 -14.31
N LEU A 431 8.33 -5.17 -15.63
CA LEU A 431 7.24 -4.77 -16.50
C LEU A 431 6.85 -5.94 -17.41
N THR A 432 5.57 -6.07 -17.71
CA THR A 432 5.05 -6.99 -18.75
C THR A 432 5.48 -6.53 -20.14
N SER A 433 5.23 -7.36 -21.15
CA SER A 433 5.45 -6.99 -22.56
C SER A 433 4.67 -5.73 -23.00
N ARG A 434 3.59 -5.40 -22.27
CA ARG A 434 2.76 -4.21 -22.46
C ARG A 434 3.22 -2.99 -21.65
N GLY A 435 4.33 -3.09 -20.93
CA GLY A 435 4.86 -2.02 -20.08
C GLY A 435 4.09 -1.80 -18.78
N LEU A 436 3.32 -2.78 -18.31
CA LEU A 436 2.57 -2.70 -17.06
C LEU A 436 3.40 -3.29 -15.90
N PRO A 437 3.40 -2.65 -14.71
CA PRO A 437 4.15 -3.15 -13.57
C PRO A 437 3.64 -4.48 -13.05
N VAL A 438 4.57 -5.29 -12.56
CA VAL A 438 4.32 -6.54 -11.83
C VAL A 438 4.96 -6.45 -10.46
N GLY A 439 4.23 -6.83 -9.40
CA GLY A 439 4.71 -6.83 -8.02
C GLY A 439 5.22 -8.19 -7.58
N LEU A 440 6.36 -8.20 -6.89
CA LEU A 440 6.85 -9.31 -6.06
C LEU A 440 6.33 -9.12 -4.64
N GLN A 441 5.74 -10.14 -4.03
CA GLN A 441 5.36 -10.13 -2.61
C GLN A 441 6.33 -10.96 -1.77
N LEU A 442 6.77 -10.39 -0.65
CA LEU A 442 7.55 -11.05 0.40
C LEU A 442 6.70 -11.10 1.67
N VAL A 443 6.60 -12.28 2.31
CA VAL A 443 5.78 -12.51 3.50
C VAL A 443 6.63 -13.11 4.61
N GLY A 444 6.59 -12.48 5.81
CA GLY A 444 7.28 -12.95 7.01
C GLY A 444 6.34 -13.64 8.00
N ARG A 445 6.89 -14.10 9.12
CA ARG A 445 6.11 -14.47 10.29
C ARG A 445 5.54 -13.22 10.96
N PRO A 446 4.47 -13.32 11.75
CA PRO A 446 4.06 -12.22 12.61
C PRO A 446 5.26 -11.70 13.42
N GLY A 447 5.58 -10.40 13.29
CA GLY A 447 6.71 -9.74 13.92
C GLY A 447 8.01 -9.68 13.13
N ASP A 448 8.10 -10.35 12.00
CA ASP A 448 9.29 -10.31 11.12
C ASP A 448 9.29 -9.10 10.16
N ASP A 449 8.62 -7.99 10.52
CA ASP A 449 8.53 -6.76 9.72
C ASP A 449 9.90 -6.27 9.24
N ASP A 450 10.87 -6.20 10.15
CA ASP A 450 12.24 -5.75 9.84
C ASP A 450 12.97 -6.73 8.91
N LEU A 451 12.73 -8.04 9.03
CA LEU A 451 13.31 -9.05 8.15
C LEU A 451 12.80 -8.90 6.72
N VAL A 452 11.48 -8.71 6.57
CA VAL A 452 10.84 -8.45 5.28
C VAL A 452 11.43 -7.20 4.62
N LEU A 453 11.52 -6.08 5.36
CA LEU A 453 12.09 -4.82 4.86
C LEU A 453 13.56 -4.97 4.44
N ARG A 454 14.40 -5.64 5.26
CA ARG A 454 15.82 -5.83 4.92
C ARG A 454 16.02 -6.69 3.68
N LEU A 455 15.24 -7.79 3.52
CA LEU A 455 15.34 -8.58 2.29
C LEU A 455 14.81 -7.77 1.09
N ALA A 456 13.67 -7.09 1.25
CA ALA A 456 13.09 -6.27 0.20
C ALA A 456 14.08 -5.21 -0.33
N ALA A 457 14.83 -4.53 0.54
CA ALA A 457 15.82 -3.54 0.14
C ALA A 457 16.96 -4.14 -0.68
N ARG A 458 17.41 -5.35 -0.35
CA ARG A 458 18.43 -6.05 -1.13
C ARG A 458 17.90 -6.50 -2.49
N VAL A 459 16.68 -7.03 -2.52
CA VAL A 459 16.01 -7.46 -3.76
C VAL A 459 15.74 -6.26 -4.67
N GLU A 460 15.26 -5.14 -4.12
CA GLU A 460 15.04 -3.89 -4.85
C GLU A 460 16.33 -3.43 -5.56
N SER A 461 17.47 -3.44 -4.85
CA SER A 461 18.77 -3.08 -5.42
C SER A 461 19.17 -3.98 -6.58
N GLU A 462 19.01 -5.29 -6.46
CA GLU A 462 19.37 -6.24 -7.52
C GLU A 462 18.43 -6.13 -8.74
N LEU A 463 17.12 -6.02 -8.50
CA LEU A 463 16.14 -5.86 -9.59
C LEU A 463 16.33 -4.54 -10.35
N ALA A 464 16.69 -3.45 -9.67
CA ALA A 464 17.00 -2.18 -10.33
C ALA A 464 18.18 -2.30 -11.31
N HIS A 465 19.20 -3.09 -10.98
CA HIS A 465 20.34 -3.35 -11.88
C HIS A 465 19.94 -4.18 -13.12
N THR A 466 19.01 -5.10 -12.98
CA THR A 466 18.54 -5.94 -14.10
C THR A 466 17.56 -5.21 -15.02
N MET A 467 16.86 -4.18 -14.52
CA MET A 467 15.91 -3.38 -15.29
C MET A 467 16.55 -2.23 -16.08
N LEU A 468 17.83 -1.90 -15.82
CA LEU A 468 18.58 -0.95 -16.62
C LEU A 468 18.96 -1.60 -17.96
N PRO A 469 18.75 -0.94 -19.13
CA PRO A 469 19.24 -1.46 -20.40
C PRO A 469 20.75 -1.73 -20.28
N SER A 470 21.20 -2.92 -20.69
CA SER A 470 22.61 -3.28 -20.82
C SER A 470 23.29 -2.33 -21.82
N GLY A 471 23.81 -1.21 -21.33
CA GLY A 471 24.41 -0.16 -22.17
C GLY A 471 24.92 1.05 -21.39
N CYS A 472 24.64 1.15 -20.10
CA CYS A 472 25.16 2.21 -19.23
C CYS A 472 26.34 1.70 -18.38
N GLU A 473 27.34 1.02 -19.03
CA GLU A 473 28.64 0.85 -18.41
C GLU A 473 29.30 2.23 -18.27
N SER A 474 29.62 2.55 -17.04
CA SER A 474 30.34 3.75 -16.67
C SER A 474 31.60 3.91 -17.55
N GLN A 475 31.62 4.85 -18.47
CA GLN A 475 32.88 5.40 -18.96
C GLN A 475 33.50 6.22 -17.83
N GLY A 476 34.06 5.51 -16.88
CA GLY A 476 34.90 6.05 -15.82
C GLY A 476 36.34 5.62 -16.06
N GLY A 477 37.16 6.55 -16.47
CA GLY A 477 38.59 6.43 -16.31
C GLY A 477 39.45 6.56 -17.58
N ARG A 478 39.90 7.75 -17.87
CA ARG A 478 41.33 8.04 -17.97
C ARG A 478 41.59 9.51 -17.63
#